data_b53dbd2601c23458f8b77d525ba0db64
#
_entry.id   b53dbd2601c23458f8b77d525ba0db64
#
_cell.length_a   1.000
_cell.length_b   1.000
_cell.length_c   1.000
_cell.angle_alpha   90.00
_cell.angle_beta   90.00
_cell.angle_gamma   90.00
#
_symmetry.space_group_name_H-M   'P 1'
#
loop_
_entity.id
_entity.type
_entity.pdbx_description
1 polymer ?
#
loop_
_entity_poly.entity_id
_entity_poly.type
_entity_poly.pdbx_seq_one_letter_code
_entity_poly.pdbx_strand_id
1 'polypeptide(L)'
;MVPYARGRRLLRDQPGLVVVAAAALLLVGDLFAKLLGGGLTPARFGGFIWDGLVIGLLIGLAGIGLSLTYSILGFANFAHGDYISWGAFSGWAVAYLLAGIDRYAAGGLLLIGAGDGPAPGDVGVSITNTPLSIVAGLVVAVAFTVGVSLAVDRLVYRPIRNADGITLLIASIGVAFALRYLIVFFFYSGRQGVTDISRVPSYDIGGVVINAHELTIVVVGLALMVGVHFLLQRTKLGKAMRAMADNRDLAQVTGIPVEGVIRTTWILGGGLAGAAGY
;
A
#
# COMPACT_ATOMS: atom_id res chain seq x y z
N MET A 1 8.38 -33.12 -35.97
CA MET A 1 7.63 -33.93 -34.97
C MET A 1 8.21 -33.77 -33.56
N VAL A 2 8.16 -32.56 -32.93
CA VAL A 2 8.78 -32.32 -31.59
C VAL A 2 7.87 -31.64 -30.54
N PRO A 3 6.62 -31.25 -30.81
CA PRO A 3 5.84 -30.56 -29.76
C PRO A 3 5.20 -31.51 -28.72
N TYR A 4 4.87 -32.76 -29.07
CA TYR A 4 4.18 -33.69 -28.16
C TYR A 4 5.01 -34.17 -26.97
N ALA A 5 6.33 -34.26 -27.10
CA ALA A 5 7.22 -34.74 -26.04
C ALA A 5 7.45 -33.69 -24.93
N ARG A 6 7.39 -32.40 -25.25
CA ARG A 6 7.52 -31.31 -24.25
C ARG A 6 6.30 -31.22 -23.34
N GLY A 7 5.09 -31.34 -23.86
CA GLY A 7 3.86 -31.31 -23.07
C GLY A 7 3.78 -32.42 -22.03
N ARG A 8 4.15 -33.64 -22.39
CA ARG A 8 4.18 -34.79 -21.45
C ARG A 8 5.22 -34.65 -20.34
N ARG A 9 6.35 -33.99 -20.58
CA ARG A 9 7.36 -33.71 -19.54
C ARG A 9 6.85 -32.66 -18.55
N LEU A 10 6.22 -31.58 -19.02
CA LEU A 10 5.64 -30.54 -18.15
C LEU A 10 4.54 -31.10 -17.23
N LEU A 11 3.69 -32.01 -17.76
CA LEU A 11 2.64 -32.67 -16.98
C LEU A 11 3.20 -33.56 -15.87
N ARG A 12 4.37 -34.17 -16.09
CA ARG A 12 5.00 -35.10 -15.15
C ARG A 12 5.91 -34.38 -14.14
N ASP A 13 6.60 -33.33 -14.59
CA ASP A 13 7.66 -32.69 -13.82
C ASP A 13 7.12 -31.49 -13.00
N GLN A 14 5.95 -30.90 -13.39
CA GLN A 14 5.34 -29.76 -12.72
C GLN A 14 3.80 -29.87 -12.69
N PRO A 15 3.22 -30.82 -11.95
CA PRO A 15 1.77 -31.01 -11.90
C PRO A 15 1.02 -29.78 -11.37
N GLY A 16 1.60 -29.01 -10.45
CA GLY A 16 1.01 -27.77 -9.93
C GLY A 16 0.84 -26.70 -11.00
N LEU A 17 1.80 -26.54 -11.90
CA LEU A 17 1.72 -25.57 -12.99
C LEU A 17 0.61 -25.93 -13.99
N VAL A 18 0.42 -27.23 -14.23
CA VAL A 18 -0.67 -27.72 -15.09
C VAL A 18 -2.04 -27.45 -14.49
N VAL A 19 -2.19 -27.68 -13.18
CA VAL A 19 -3.46 -27.39 -12.47
C VAL A 19 -3.76 -25.88 -12.52
N VAL A 20 -2.76 -25.02 -12.28
CA VAL A 20 -2.93 -23.57 -12.37
C VAL A 20 -3.29 -23.12 -13.78
N ALA A 21 -2.61 -23.67 -14.81
CA ALA A 21 -2.91 -23.36 -16.20
C ALA A 21 -4.31 -23.82 -16.61
N ALA A 22 -4.73 -25.02 -16.18
CA ALA A 22 -6.08 -25.52 -16.43
C ALA A 22 -7.15 -24.66 -15.75
N ALA A 23 -6.94 -24.27 -14.48
CA ALA A 23 -7.83 -23.37 -13.77
C ALA A 23 -7.91 -22.01 -14.45
N ALA A 24 -6.79 -21.43 -14.87
CA ALA A 24 -6.75 -20.17 -15.62
C ALA A 24 -7.53 -20.26 -16.94
N LEU A 25 -7.36 -21.36 -17.70
CA LEU A 25 -8.10 -21.59 -18.94
C LEU A 25 -9.60 -21.74 -18.70
N LEU A 26 -10.01 -22.43 -17.64
CA LEU A 26 -11.43 -22.54 -17.27
C LEU A 26 -12.02 -21.18 -16.89
N LEU A 27 -11.31 -20.36 -16.10
CA LEU A 27 -11.75 -19.02 -15.73
C LEU A 27 -11.86 -18.09 -16.94
N VAL A 28 -10.88 -18.13 -17.84
CA VAL A 28 -10.91 -17.35 -19.09
C VAL A 28 -12.04 -17.84 -19.99
N GLY A 29 -12.26 -19.15 -20.11
CA GLY A 29 -13.36 -19.74 -20.88
C GLY A 29 -14.74 -19.34 -20.34
N ASP A 30 -14.93 -19.40 -19.01
CA ASP A 30 -16.16 -18.95 -18.34
C ASP A 30 -16.40 -17.45 -18.54
N LEU A 31 -15.35 -16.63 -18.46
CA LEU A 31 -15.42 -15.20 -18.74
C LEU A 31 -15.92 -14.92 -20.17
N PHE A 32 -15.33 -15.59 -21.17
CA PHE A 32 -15.75 -15.44 -22.55
C PHE A 32 -17.18 -15.94 -22.77
N ALA A 33 -17.55 -17.07 -22.17
CA ALA A 33 -18.92 -17.60 -22.24
C ALA A 33 -19.95 -16.61 -21.67
N LYS A 34 -19.63 -15.96 -20.55
CA LYS A 34 -20.49 -14.93 -19.92
C LYS A 34 -20.58 -13.65 -20.75
N LEU A 35 -19.48 -13.22 -21.38
CA LEU A 35 -19.48 -12.06 -22.26
C LEU A 35 -20.31 -12.32 -23.53
N LEU A 36 -20.13 -13.47 -24.17
CA LEU A 36 -20.85 -13.83 -25.38
C LEU A 36 -22.31 -14.21 -25.11
N GLY A 37 -22.59 -14.84 -23.98
CA GLY A 37 -23.93 -15.25 -23.55
C GLY A 37 -24.79 -14.14 -22.93
N GLY A 38 -24.26 -12.91 -22.83
CA GLY A 38 -24.97 -11.76 -22.25
C GLY A 38 -25.07 -11.77 -20.71
N GLY A 39 -24.45 -12.74 -20.03
CA GLY A 39 -24.40 -12.82 -18.56
C GLY A 39 -23.50 -11.76 -17.93
N LEU A 40 -22.57 -11.21 -18.71
CA LEU A 40 -21.70 -10.10 -18.31
C LEU A 40 -21.66 -9.06 -19.42
N THR A 41 -22.12 -7.85 -19.14
CA THR A 41 -22.05 -6.76 -20.12
C THR A 41 -20.61 -6.23 -20.24
N PRO A 42 -20.18 -5.72 -21.42
CA PRO A 42 -18.87 -5.09 -21.58
C PRO A 42 -18.61 -3.96 -20.58
N ALA A 43 -19.63 -3.17 -20.27
CA ALA A 43 -19.57 -2.09 -19.28
C ALA A 43 -19.25 -2.63 -17.88
N ARG A 44 -19.95 -3.68 -17.45
CA ARG A 44 -19.70 -4.31 -16.14
C ARG A 44 -18.32 -4.97 -16.06
N PHE A 45 -17.87 -5.57 -17.15
CA PHE A 45 -16.50 -6.09 -17.27
C PHE A 45 -15.46 -4.97 -17.17
N GLY A 46 -15.69 -3.85 -17.86
CA GLY A 46 -14.85 -2.65 -17.74
C GLY A 46 -14.78 -2.12 -16.31
N GLY A 47 -15.90 -2.12 -15.57
CA GLY A 47 -15.95 -1.77 -14.16
C GLY A 47 -15.03 -2.65 -13.30
N PHE A 48 -15.10 -3.98 -13.47
CA PHE A 48 -14.21 -4.90 -12.74
C PHE A 48 -12.71 -4.67 -13.05
N ILE A 49 -12.37 -4.33 -14.29
CA ILE A 49 -10.99 -3.97 -14.66
C ILE A 49 -10.58 -2.67 -13.96
N TRP A 50 -11.46 -1.67 -13.93
CA TRP A 50 -11.20 -0.40 -13.27
C TRP A 50 -11.00 -0.57 -11.77
N ASP A 51 -11.90 -1.26 -11.09
CA ASP A 51 -11.79 -1.57 -9.65
C ASP A 51 -10.49 -2.33 -9.34
N GLY A 52 -10.18 -3.33 -10.19
CA GLY A 52 -8.94 -4.09 -10.08
C GLY A 52 -7.68 -3.23 -10.28
N LEU A 53 -7.73 -2.23 -11.18
CA LEU A 53 -6.64 -1.28 -11.38
C LEU A 53 -6.43 -0.40 -10.14
N VAL A 54 -7.51 0.17 -9.59
CA VAL A 54 -7.46 1.02 -8.40
C VAL A 54 -6.87 0.26 -7.22
N ILE A 55 -7.43 -0.90 -6.90
CA ILE A 55 -6.95 -1.74 -5.80
C ILE A 55 -5.53 -2.26 -6.06
N GLY A 56 -5.26 -2.66 -7.30
CA GLY A 56 -3.94 -3.16 -7.71
C GLY A 56 -2.83 -2.11 -7.58
N LEU A 57 -3.12 -0.84 -7.83
CA LEU A 57 -2.17 0.26 -7.63
C LEU A 57 -1.84 0.46 -6.15
N LEU A 58 -2.82 0.39 -5.25
CA LEU A 58 -2.60 0.51 -3.81
C LEU A 58 -1.75 -0.65 -3.28
N ILE A 59 -2.11 -1.88 -3.65
CA ILE A 59 -1.34 -3.09 -3.28
C ILE A 59 0.08 -3.01 -3.87
N GLY A 60 0.20 -2.58 -5.13
CA GLY A 60 1.48 -2.42 -5.81
C GLY A 60 2.38 -1.39 -5.12
N LEU A 61 1.82 -0.25 -4.71
CA LEU A 61 2.54 0.81 -3.99
C LEU A 61 3.06 0.31 -2.64
N ALA A 62 2.20 -0.37 -1.86
CA ALA A 62 2.58 -1.02 -0.62
C ALA A 62 3.66 -2.11 -0.85
N GLY A 63 3.49 -2.93 -1.89
CA GLY A 63 4.45 -3.97 -2.27
C GLY A 63 5.82 -3.43 -2.67
N ILE A 64 5.89 -2.29 -3.37
CA ILE A 64 7.15 -1.60 -3.69
C ILE A 64 7.84 -1.19 -2.38
N GLY A 65 7.11 -0.59 -1.43
CA GLY A 65 7.67 -0.20 -0.13
C GLY A 65 8.24 -1.38 0.65
N LEU A 66 7.51 -2.50 0.70
CA LEU A 66 7.98 -3.73 1.35
C LEU A 66 9.19 -4.32 0.63
N SER A 67 9.18 -4.36 -0.70
CA SER A 67 10.29 -4.89 -1.50
C SER A 67 11.57 -4.10 -1.31
N LEU A 68 11.49 -2.76 -1.23
CA LEU A 68 12.63 -1.90 -0.95
C LEU A 68 13.24 -2.20 0.43
N THR A 69 12.40 -2.31 1.46
CA THR A 69 12.89 -2.65 2.81
C THR A 69 13.49 -4.05 2.87
N TYR A 70 12.86 -5.03 2.25
CA TYR A 70 13.39 -6.39 2.17
C TYR A 70 14.74 -6.45 1.48
N SER A 71 14.88 -5.81 0.32
CA SER A 71 16.13 -5.84 -0.48
C SER A 71 17.33 -5.23 0.25
N ILE A 72 17.13 -4.23 1.09
CA ILE A 72 18.22 -3.51 1.78
C ILE A 72 18.49 -4.07 3.16
N LEU A 73 17.43 -4.49 3.87
CA LEU A 73 17.54 -4.95 5.27
C LEU A 73 17.71 -6.46 5.40
N GLY A 74 17.39 -7.24 4.35
CA GLY A 74 17.58 -8.68 4.30
C GLY A 74 16.57 -9.48 5.13
N PHE A 75 15.44 -8.88 5.56
CA PHE A 75 14.38 -9.59 6.27
C PHE A 75 12.98 -9.13 5.84
N ALA A 76 12.00 -10.04 5.95
CA ALA A 76 10.60 -9.72 5.69
C ALA A 76 10.01 -8.97 6.89
N ASN A 77 9.65 -7.69 6.70
CA ASN A 77 9.07 -6.86 7.74
C ASN A 77 7.56 -7.07 7.84
N PHE A 78 7.11 -7.91 8.78
CA PHE A 78 5.67 -8.15 9.01
C PHE A 78 4.91 -6.93 9.54
N ALA A 79 5.60 -5.95 10.15
CA ALA A 79 4.99 -4.72 10.60
C ALA A 79 4.60 -3.77 9.44
N HIS A 80 4.98 -4.11 8.19
CA HIS A 80 4.69 -3.24 7.04
C HIS A 80 3.18 -3.02 6.82
N GLY A 81 2.35 -4.06 7.06
CA GLY A 81 0.89 -3.93 7.01
C GLY A 81 0.32 -2.97 8.06
N ASP A 82 0.94 -2.92 9.24
CA ASP A 82 0.52 -2.01 10.30
C ASP A 82 1.00 -0.57 10.03
N TYR A 83 2.09 -0.36 9.28
CA TYR A 83 2.44 0.97 8.76
C TYR A 83 1.39 1.51 7.79
N ILE A 84 0.82 0.66 6.91
CA ILE A 84 -0.29 1.02 6.02
C ILE A 84 -1.49 1.48 6.86
N SER A 85 -1.84 0.71 7.89
CA SER A 85 -2.95 1.05 8.79
C SER A 85 -2.71 2.37 9.54
N TRP A 86 -1.50 2.63 10.03
CA TRP A 86 -1.16 3.91 10.66
C TRP A 86 -1.25 5.08 9.69
N GLY A 87 -0.87 4.89 8.41
CA GLY A 87 -1.09 5.87 7.35
C GLY A 87 -2.56 6.19 7.16
N ALA A 88 -3.39 5.15 7.02
CA ALA A 88 -4.84 5.28 6.88
C ALA A 88 -5.47 6.09 8.02
N PHE A 89 -5.23 5.70 9.27
CA PHE A 89 -5.86 6.34 10.43
C PHE A 89 -5.34 7.75 10.69
N SER A 90 -4.04 8.00 10.53
CA SER A 90 -3.47 9.33 10.74
C SER A 90 -3.94 10.33 9.66
N GLY A 91 -3.99 9.88 8.41
CA GLY A 91 -4.51 10.69 7.30
C GLY A 91 -6.00 10.98 7.44
N TRP A 92 -6.79 9.94 7.76
CA TRP A 92 -8.21 10.06 8.05
C TRP A 92 -8.48 11.09 9.17
N ALA A 93 -7.80 10.95 10.31
CA ALA A 93 -8.01 11.85 11.44
C ALA A 93 -7.76 13.31 11.06
N VAL A 94 -6.69 13.61 10.33
CA VAL A 94 -6.38 14.98 9.90
C VAL A 94 -7.35 15.49 8.85
N ALA A 95 -7.74 14.64 7.88
CA ALA A 95 -8.72 15.04 6.87
C ALA A 95 -10.06 15.43 7.52
N TYR A 96 -10.51 14.67 8.52
CA TYR A 96 -11.72 14.95 9.26
C TYR A 96 -11.60 16.17 10.15
N LEU A 97 -10.49 16.34 10.87
CA LEU A 97 -10.26 17.55 11.69
C LEU A 97 -10.31 18.82 10.85
N LEU A 98 -9.66 18.81 9.68
CA LEU A 98 -9.61 19.98 8.81
C LEU A 98 -10.96 20.26 8.12
N ALA A 99 -11.65 19.22 7.67
CA ALA A 99 -12.94 19.36 7.01
C ALA A 99 -14.07 19.72 7.99
N GLY A 100 -13.94 19.30 9.25
CA GLY A 100 -14.92 19.49 10.30
C GLY A 100 -14.54 20.55 11.32
N ILE A 101 -13.63 21.47 11.02
CA ILE A 101 -13.32 22.60 11.91
C ILE A 101 -14.62 23.26 12.34
N ASP A 102 -14.76 23.52 13.64
CA ASP A 102 -15.93 24.10 14.31
C ASP A 102 -17.18 23.19 14.36
N ARG A 103 -17.15 21.96 13.83
CA ARG A 103 -18.32 21.07 13.84
C ARG A 103 -18.22 19.98 14.90
N TYR A 104 -17.02 19.54 15.27
CA TYR A 104 -16.80 18.53 16.30
C TYR A 104 -15.42 18.65 16.95
N ALA A 105 -15.31 18.14 18.19
CA ALA A 105 -14.05 18.16 18.92
C ALA A 105 -13.12 17.03 18.44
N ALA A 106 -11.81 17.30 18.45
CA ALA A 106 -10.78 16.31 18.09
C ALA A 106 -10.84 15.03 18.92
N GLY A 107 -11.30 15.12 20.19
CA GLY A 107 -11.48 13.97 21.07
C GLY A 107 -12.49 12.93 20.55
N GLY A 108 -13.47 13.34 19.75
CA GLY A 108 -14.44 12.43 19.15
C GLY A 108 -13.87 11.51 18.06
N LEU A 109 -12.63 11.75 17.59
CA LEU A 109 -11.94 10.91 16.63
C LEU A 109 -11.14 9.77 17.28
N LEU A 110 -10.92 9.84 18.58
CA LEU A 110 -10.10 8.90 19.34
C LEU A 110 -10.96 8.14 20.34
N LEU A 111 -10.65 6.86 20.54
CA LEU A 111 -11.31 6.05 21.56
C LEU A 111 -11.27 6.70 22.96
N ILE A 112 -10.15 7.33 23.29
CA ILE A 112 -9.97 8.04 24.57
C ILE A 112 -10.97 9.19 24.73
N GLY A 113 -11.44 9.77 23.64
CA GLY A 113 -12.48 10.78 23.62
C GLY A 113 -13.90 10.24 23.82
N ALA A 114 -14.08 8.91 23.86
CA ALA A 114 -15.32 8.19 24.13
C ALA A 114 -16.55 8.68 23.33
N GLY A 115 -16.35 9.05 22.07
CA GLY A 115 -17.42 9.45 21.17
C GLY A 115 -17.51 8.53 19.94
N ASP A 116 -18.72 8.37 19.41
CA ASP A 116 -18.89 7.86 18.07
C ASP A 116 -18.25 8.89 17.11
N GLY A 117 -17.27 8.44 16.32
CA GLY A 117 -16.66 9.30 15.32
C GLY A 117 -17.72 9.79 14.32
N PRO A 118 -17.56 10.98 13.72
CA PRO A 118 -18.51 11.50 12.76
C PRO A 118 -18.60 10.57 11.55
N ALA A 119 -19.80 10.30 11.06
CA ALA A 119 -19.98 9.55 9.84
C ALA A 119 -19.44 10.34 8.63
N PRO A 120 -18.90 9.67 7.59
CA PRO A 120 -18.39 10.36 6.39
C PRO A 120 -19.37 11.36 5.78
N GLY A 121 -20.67 11.03 5.81
CA GLY A 121 -21.74 11.88 5.33
C GLY A 121 -21.96 13.17 6.12
N ASP A 122 -21.66 13.18 7.41
CA ASP A 122 -21.91 14.32 8.30
C ASP A 122 -20.94 15.48 8.02
N VAL A 123 -19.72 15.16 7.63
CA VAL A 123 -18.64 16.13 7.39
C VAL A 123 -18.53 16.53 5.92
N GLY A 124 -18.93 15.64 5.01
CA GLY A 124 -18.85 15.87 3.57
C GLY A 124 -17.42 15.94 3.04
N VAL A 125 -16.49 15.17 3.66
CA VAL A 125 -15.10 15.10 3.21
C VAL A 125 -15.03 14.49 1.83
N SER A 126 -14.49 15.22 0.85
CA SER A 126 -14.28 14.72 -0.50
C SER A 126 -13.20 15.51 -1.23
N ILE A 127 -12.63 14.91 -2.26
CA ILE A 127 -11.62 15.59 -3.10
C ILE A 127 -12.20 16.82 -3.81
N THR A 128 -13.50 16.84 -4.05
CA THR A 128 -14.18 17.94 -4.72
C THR A 128 -14.62 19.06 -3.75
N ASN A 129 -15.10 18.69 -2.56
CA ASN A 129 -15.64 19.66 -1.59
C ASN A 129 -14.55 20.18 -0.63
N THR A 130 -13.62 19.32 -0.22
CA THR A 130 -12.57 19.64 0.75
C THR A 130 -11.19 19.13 0.26
N PRO A 131 -10.73 19.57 -0.93
CA PRO A 131 -9.49 19.06 -1.51
C PRO A 131 -8.27 19.29 -0.61
N LEU A 132 -8.23 20.40 0.08
CA LEU A 132 -7.14 20.73 1.01
C LEU A 132 -7.07 19.72 2.17
N SER A 133 -8.23 19.30 2.70
CA SER A 133 -8.29 18.31 3.79
C SER A 133 -7.78 16.94 3.33
N ILE A 134 -8.13 16.52 2.10
CA ILE A 134 -7.64 15.28 1.50
C ILE A 134 -6.12 15.34 1.26
N VAL A 135 -5.62 16.42 0.68
CA VAL A 135 -4.17 16.57 0.43
C VAL A 135 -3.39 16.65 1.76
N ALA A 136 -3.89 17.39 2.73
CA ALA A 136 -3.26 17.47 4.05
C ALA A 136 -3.28 16.11 4.76
N GLY A 137 -4.37 15.35 4.65
CA GLY A 137 -4.47 13.98 5.15
C GLY A 137 -3.39 13.08 4.53
N LEU A 138 -3.21 13.13 3.21
CA LEU A 138 -2.16 12.37 2.52
C LEU A 138 -0.75 12.76 3.01
N VAL A 139 -0.47 14.06 3.11
CA VAL A 139 0.84 14.55 3.60
C VAL A 139 1.11 14.04 5.02
N VAL A 140 0.10 14.11 5.90
CA VAL A 140 0.24 13.63 7.28
C VAL A 140 0.34 12.11 7.33
N ALA A 141 -0.45 11.38 6.54
CA ALA A 141 -0.33 9.92 6.42
C ALA A 141 1.10 9.50 6.09
N VAL A 142 1.70 10.12 5.08
CA VAL A 142 3.09 9.87 4.67
C VAL A 142 4.08 10.26 5.77
N ALA A 143 3.99 11.50 6.28
CA ALA A 143 4.95 12.03 7.25
C ALA A 143 4.90 11.25 8.58
N PHE A 144 3.70 10.95 9.07
CA PHE A 144 3.49 10.21 10.32
C PHE A 144 4.02 8.78 10.20
N THR A 145 3.70 8.08 9.10
CA THR A 145 4.16 6.71 8.88
C THR A 145 5.68 6.65 8.70
N VAL A 146 6.28 7.62 8.04
CA VAL A 146 7.75 7.79 8.01
C VAL A 146 8.29 7.96 9.42
N GLY A 147 7.68 8.80 10.25
CA GLY A 147 8.07 8.97 11.65
C GLY A 147 8.01 7.69 12.43
N VAL A 148 6.91 6.93 12.32
CA VAL A 148 6.72 5.63 12.98
C VAL A 148 7.77 4.63 12.50
N SER A 149 8.00 4.51 11.19
CA SER A 149 8.98 3.56 10.63
C SER A 149 10.41 3.86 11.09
N LEU A 150 10.80 5.13 11.14
CA LEU A 150 12.10 5.56 11.67
C LEU A 150 12.23 5.35 13.17
N ALA A 151 11.15 5.56 13.93
CA ALA A 151 11.13 5.29 15.37
C ALA A 151 11.30 3.80 15.63
N VAL A 152 10.58 2.95 14.92
CA VAL A 152 10.70 1.50 15.02
C VAL A 152 12.09 1.02 14.60
N ASP A 153 12.66 1.55 13.52
CA ASP A 153 14.05 1.24 13.15
C ASP A 153 15.01 1.57 14.31
N ARG A 154 14.91 2.78 14.86
CA ARG A 154 15.83 3.25 15.90
C ARG A 154 15.70 2.46 17.20
N LEU A 155 14.46 2.13 17.60
CA LEU A 155 14.18 1.53 18.91
C LEU A 155 14.30 0.00 18.89
N VAL A 156 13.95 -0.65 17.77
CA VAL A 156 13.85 -2.09 17.67
C VAL A 156 14.89 -2.68 16.72
N TYR A 157 14.89 -2.28 15.43
CA TYR A 157 15.72 -2.98 14.45
C TYR A 157 17.18 -2.59 14.50
N ARG A 158 17.50 -1.33 14.75
CA ARG A 158 18.90 -0.87 14.80
C ARG A 158 19.72 -1.56 15.88
N PRO A 159 19.23 -1.78 17.12
CA PRO A 159 19.98 -2.50 18.16
C PRO A 159 20.27 -3.97 17.82
N ILE A 160 19.38 -4.62 17.05
CA ILE A 160 19.50 -6.05 16.69
C ILE A 160 19.87 -6.26 15.21
N ARG A 161 20.36 -5.23 14.53
CA ARG A 161 20.58 -5.25 13.07
C ARG A 161 21.61 -6.29 12.60
N ASN A 162 22.53 -6.68 13.49
CA ASN A 162 23.55 -7.69 13.20
C ASN A 162 23.09 -9.12 13.57
N ALA A 163 21.87 -9.29 14.08
CA ALA A 163 21.29 -10.60 14.32
C ALA A 163 20.90 -11.26 12.98
N ASP A 164 20.62 -12.56 13.03
CA ASP A 164 20.13 -13.31 11.88
C ASP A 164 18.75 -12.82 11.39
N GLY A 165 18.42 -13.11 10.14
CA GLY A 165 17.16 -12.68 9.53
C GLY A 165 15.92 -13.22 10.26
N ILE A 166 16.01 -14.39 10.93
CA ILE A 166 14.91 -14.97 11.69
C ILE A 166 14.61 -14.13 12.93
N THR A 167 15.65 -13.69 13.65
CA THR A 167 15.50 -12.80 14.81
C THR A 167 14.83 -11.49 14.44
N LEU A 168 15.23 -10.87 13.33
CA LEU A 168 14.61 -9.65 12.81
C LEU A 168 13.16 -9.87 12.39
N LEU A 169 12.87 -11.03 11.77
CA LEU A 169 11.50 -11.41 11.38
C LEU A 169 10.60 -11.57 12.62
N ILE A 170 11.05 -12.28 13.66
CA ILE A 170 10.30 -12.45 14.92
C ILE A 170 10.07 -11.09 15.59
N ALA A 171 11.10 -10.24 15.65
CA ALA A 171 10.97 -8.88 16.17
C ALA A 171 9.93 -8.07 15.40
N SER A 172 9.87 -8.22 14.05
CA SER A 172 8.88 -7.52 13.23
C SER A 172 7.44 -7.96 13.52
N ILE A 173 7.21 -9.21 13.87
CA ILE A 173 5.89 -9.70 14.32
C ILE A 173 5.50 -9.03 15.66
N GLY A 174 6.44 -8.93 16.60
CA GLY A 174 6.21 -8.21 17.85
C GLY A 174 5.86 -6.73 17.63
N VAL A 175 6.58 -6.06 16.71
CA VAL A 175 6.29 -4.68 16.31
C VAL A 175 4.91 -4.58 15.65
N ALA A 176 4.55 -5.52 14.76
CA ALA A 176 3.23 -5.56 14.12
C ALA A 176 2.11 -5.57 15.16
N PHE A 177 2.18 -6.47 16.13
CA PHE A 177 1.18 -6.52 17.22
C PHE A 177 1.16 -5.23 18.05
N ALA A 178 2.33 -4.71 18.42
CA ALA A 178 2.40 -3.46 19.18
C ALA A 178 1.74 -2.30 18.43
N LEU A 179 2.06 -2.11 17.15
CA LEU A 179 1.47 -1.07 16.32
C LEU A 179 -0.03 -1.25 16.13
N ARG A 180 -0.49 -2.48 15.89
CA ARG A 180 -1.92 -2.81 15.73
C ARG A 180 -2.72 -2.49 16.99
N TYR A 181 -2.26 -2.92 18.14
CA TYR A 181 -2.98 -2.65 19.40
C TYR A 181 -2.91 -1.18 19.80
N LEU A 182 -1.87 -0.44 19.42
CA LEU A 182 -1.86 1.02 19.56
C LEU A 182 -2.92 1.69 18.68
N ILE A 183 -3.13 1.21 17.44
CA ILE A 183 -4.22 1.72 16.59
C ILE A 183 -5.57 1.46 17.27
N VAL A 184 -5.81 0.23 17.75
CA VAL A 184 -7.06 -0.12 18.45
C VAL A 184 -7.26 0.72 19.70
N PHE A 185 -6.18 1.00 20.44
CA PHE A 185 -6.23 1.83 21.64
C PHE A 185 -6.62 3.29 21.34
N PHE A 186 -6.09 3.88 20.25
CA PHE A 186 -6.37 5.26 19.90
C PHE A 186 -7.65 5.44 19.07
N PHE A 187 -7.92 4.54 18.11
CA PHE A 187 -8.94 4.73 17.09
C PHE A 187 -10.07 3.68 17.14
N TYR A 188 -10.03 2.76 18.11
CA TYR A 188 -10.96 1.64 18.16
C TYR A 188 -10.76 0.65 16.98
N SER A 189 -11.51 -0.48 16.99
CA SER A 189 -11.38 -1.54 15.98
C SER A 189 -12.32 -1.39 14.77
N GLY A 190 -13.12 -0.33 14.74
CA GLY A 190 -14.09 -0.07 13.67
C GLY A 190 -13.44 0.35 12.35
N ARG A 191 -14.11 0.04 11.24
CA ARG A 191 -13.73 0.57 9.93
C ARG A 191 -14.15 2.04 9.85
N GLN A 192 -13.22 2.88 9.41
CA GLN A 192 -13.48 4.29 9.16
C GLN A 192 -13.43 4.57 7.65
N GLY A 193 -14.39 5.32 7.13
CA GLY A 193 -14.40 5.77 5.75
C GLY A 193 -13.90 7.21 5.66
N VAL A 194 -13.12 7.53 4.65
CA VAL A 194 -12.66 8.90 4.42
C VAL A 194 -13.75 9.75 3.80
N THR A 195 -14.61 9.17 2.95
CA THR A 195 -15.63 9.91 2.21
C THR A 195 -16.92 9.14 2.04
N ASP A 196 -18.02 9.86 1.85
CA ASP A 196 -19.28 9.28 1.37
C ASP A 196 -19.27 9.25 -0.16
N ILE A 197 -19.10 8.05 -0.73
CA ILE A 197 -18.99 7.82 -2.18
C ILE A 197 -20.24 8.35 -2.91
N SER A 198 -21.43 8.32 -2.28
CA SER A 198 -22.67 8.80 -2.88
C SER A 198 -22.68 10.30 -3.17
N ARG A 199 -21.80 11.07 -2.54
CA ARG A 199 -21.68 12.53 -2.66
C ARG A 199 -20.51 12.97 -3.54
N VAL A 200 -19.73 12.03 -4.08
CA VAL A 200 -18.59 12.33 -4.95
C VAL A 200 -19.05 12.31 -6.40
N PRO A 201 -18.67 13.29 -7.22
CA PRO A 201 -18.94 13.26 -8.65
C PRO A 201 -18.46 11.97 -9.30
N SER A 202 -19.33 11.35 -10.06
CA SER A 202 -19.04 10.16 -10.85
C SER A 202 -19.24 10.45 -12.33
N TYR A 203 -18.39 9.86 -13.15
CA TYR A 203 -18.39 10.01 -14.59
C TYR A 203 -18.70 8.66 -15.23
N ASP A 204 -19.69 8.61 -16.11
CA ASP A 204 -19.97 7.41 -16.90
C ASP A 204 -19.17 7.47 -18.21
N ILE A 205 -18.26 6.52 -18.37
CA ILE A 205 -17.44 6.38 -19.59
C ILE A 205 -17.76 5.04 -20.24
N GLY A 206 -18.72 5.04 -21.17
CA GLY A 206 -19.13 3.82 -21.88
C GLY A 206 -19.80 2.78 -20.99
N GLY A 207 -20.53 3.22 -19.95
CA GLY A 207 -21.20 2.38 -18.98
C GLY A 207 -20.33 1.97 -17.78
N VAL A 208 -19.07 2.41 -17.75
CA VAL A 208 -18.18 2.27 -16.58
C VAL A 208 -18.28 3.54 -15.74
N VAL A 209 -18.73 3.41 -14.51
CA VAL A 209 -18.85 4.53 -13.57
C VAL A 209 -17.53 4.70 -12.83
N ILE A 210 -16.89 5.84 -13.01
CA ILE A 210 -15.61 6.22 -12.38
C ILE A 210 -15.87 7.40 -11.46
N ASN A 211 -15.50 7.31 -10.18
CA ASN A 211 -15.64 8.44 -9.27
C ASN A 211 -14.35 9.27 -9.17
N ALA A 212 -14.49 10.53 -8.74
CA ALA A 212 -13.36 11.46 -8.64
C ALA A 212 -12.28 11.00 -7.65
N HIS A 213 -12.63 10.25 -6.59
CA HIS A 213 -11.64 9.68 -5.66
C HIS A 213 -10.81 8.58 -6.31
N GLU A 214 -11.44 7.64 -7.00
CA GLU A 214 -10.73 6.58 -7.74
C GLU A 214 -9.75 7.17 -8.74
N LEU A 215 -10.18 8.19 -9.49
CA LEU A 215 -9.30 8.88 -10.42
C LEU A 215 -8.11 9.53 -9.71
N THR A 216 -8.34 10.13 -8.54
CA THR A 216 -7.27 10.71 -7.71
C THR A 216 -6.29 9.63 -7.25
N ILE A 217 -6.78 8.48 -6.76
CA ILE A 217 -5.96 7.33 -6.36
C ILE A 217 -5.08 6.87 -7.53
N VAL A 218 -5.66 6.71 -8.73
CA VAL A 218 -4.92 6.28 -9.92
C VAL A 218 -3.82 7.28 -10.28
N VAL A 219 -4.14 8.57 -10.32
CA VAL A 219 -3.17 9.62 -10.68
C VAL A 219 -2.03 9.69 -9.64
N VAL A 220 -2.37 9.74 -8.36
CA VAL A 220 -1.37 9.83 -7.27
C VAL A 220 -0.55 8.54 -7.18
N GLY A 221 -1.19 7.37 -7.23
CA GLY A 221 -0.53 6.08 -7.18
C GLY A 221 0.47 5.89 -8.32
N LEU A 222 0.06 6.18 -9.56
CA LEU A 222 0.96 6.15 -10.71
C LEU A 222 2.10 7.16 -10.59
N ALA A 223 1.83 8.38 -10.15
CA ALA A 223 2.85 9.41 -9.97
C ALA A 223 3.91 8.96 -8.95
N LEU A 224 3.49 8.36 -7.83
CA LEU A 224 4.39 7.82 -6.82
C LEU A 224 5.21 6.63 -7.34
N MET A 225 4.59 5.68 -8.06
CA MET A 225 5.31 4.55 -8.66
C MET A 225 6.35 5.00 -9.68
N VAL A 226 5.97 5.91 -10.56
CA VAL A 226 6.87 6.50 -11.55
C VAL A 226 7.99 7.29 -10.85
N GLY A 227 7.66 8.06 -9.81
CA GLY A 227 8.63 8.79 -9.00
C GLY A 227 9.67 7.85 -8.38
N VAL A 228 9.25 6.75 -7.75
CA VAL A 228 10.16 5.75 -7.19
C VAL A 228 10.99 5.07 -8.29
N HIS A 229 10.39 4.74 -9.43
CA HIS A 229 11.12 4.19 -10.57
C HIS A 229 12.26 5.12 -11.00
N PHE A 230 11.97 6.40 -11.22
CA PHE A 230 13.02 7.38 -11.59
C PHE A 230 14.05 7.55 -10.47
N LEU A 231 13.65 7.61 -9.22
CA LEU A 231 14.55 7.67 -8.08
C LEU A 231 15.55 6.51 -8.11
N LEU A 232 15.04 5.29 -8.25
CA LEU A 232 15.88 4.10 -8.25
C LEU A 232 16.76 4.02 -9.50
N GLN A 233 16.27 4.38 -10.70
CA GLN A 233 17.00 4.19 -11.93
C GLN A 233 17.96 5.34 -12.25
N ARG A 234 17.62 6.58 -11.90
CA ARG A 234 18.32 7.78 -12.38
C ARG A 234 19.13 8.52 -11.30
N THR A 235 18.99 8.18 -10.01
CA THR A 235 19.68 8.90 -8.93
C THR A 235 20.90 8.17 -8.38
N LYS A 236 21.80 8.94 -7.74
CA LYS A 236 22.93 8.37 -6.97
C LYS A 236 22.45 7.48 -5.83
N LEU A 237 21.36 7.86 -5.16
CA LEU A 237 20.74 7.08 -4.10
C LEU A 237 20.27 5.73 -4.62
N GLY A 238 19.55 5.70 -5.75
CA GLY A 238 19.10 4.44 -6.35
C GLY A 238 20.28 3.51 -6.73
N LYS A 239 21.39 4.07 -7.21
CA LYS A 239 22.62 3.30 -7.47
C LYS A 239 23.19 2.71 -6.16
N ALA A 240 23.25 3.52 -5.10
CA ALA A 240 23.72 3.08 -3.78
C ALA A 240 22.81 1.98 -3.20
N MET A 241 21.49 2.11 -3.33
CA MET A 241 20.53 1.09 -2.88
C MET A 241 20.74 -0.23 -3.63
N ARG A 242 20.91 -0.21 -4.96
CA ARG A 242 21.16 -1.43 -5.72
C ARG A 242 22.50 -2.08 -5.34
N ALA A 243 23.57 -1.29 -5.19
CA ALA A 243 24.86 -1.81 -4.75
C ALA A 243 24.77 -2.47 -3.36
N MET A 244 24.00 -1.89 -2.43
CA MET A 244 23.76 -2.49 -1.12
C MET A 244 22.90 -3.75 -1.18
N ALA A 245 21.92 -3.82 -2.07
CA ALA A 245 21.09 -5.01 -2.27
C ALA A 245 21.91 -6.17 -2.86
N ASP A 246 22.88 -5.87 -3.72
CA ASP A 246 23.76 -6.88 -4.30
C ASP A 246 24.80 -7.39 -3.29
N ASN A 247 25.50 -6.48 -2.60
CA ASN A 247 26.48 -6.85 -1.57
C ASN A 247 26.74 -5.64 -0.63
N ARG A 248 26.20 -5.75 0.59
CA ARG A 248 26.30 -4.70 1.62
C ARG A 248 27.74 -4.42 2.05
N ASP A 249 28.55 -5.46 2.24
CA ASP A 249 29.92 -5.32 2.74
C ASP A 249 30.81 -4.66 1.69
N LEU A 250 30.67 -5.07 0.43
CA LEU A 250 31.36 -4.45 -0.70
C LEU A 250 30.95 -2.99 -0.88
N ALA A 251 29.66 -2.68 -0.76
CA ALA A 251 29.16 -1.31 -0.82
C ALA A 251 29.78 -0.44 0.27
N GLN A 252 29.93 -0.98 1.50
CA GLN A 252 30.55 -0.27 2.61
C GLN A 252 32.04 0.02 2.35
N VAL A 253 32.80 -0.97 1.86
CA VAL A 253 34.23 -0.80 1.54
C VAL A 253 34.45 0.22 0.41
N THR A 254 33.52 0.32 -0.53
CA THR A 254 33.56 1.32 -1.62
C THR A 254 33.12 2.73 -1.19
N GLY A 255 32.84 2.95 0.11
CA GLY A 255 32.52 4.25 0.68
C GLY A 255 31.04 4.65 0.60
N ILE A 256 30.14 3.71 0.29
CA ILE A 256 28.68 3.98 0.34
C ILE A 256 28.26 4.13 1.80
N PRO A 257 27.55 5.22 2.18
CA PRO A 257 27.10 5.44 3.56
C PRO A 257 25.91 4.53 3.91
N VAL A 258 26.20 3.30 4.38
CA VAL A 258 25.22 2.24 4.65
C VAL A 258 24.05 2.74 5.51
N GLU A 259 24.34 3.43 6.62
CA GLU A 259 23.29 3.96 7.52
C GLU A 259 22.40 5.00 6.83
N GLY A 260 22.97 5.82 5.96
CA GLY A 260 22.22 6.79 5.17
C GLY A 260 21.26 6.12 4.20
N VAL A 261 21.69 5.04 3.54
CA VAL A 261 20.85 4.25 2.62
C VAL A 261 19.75 3.54 3.38
N ILE A 262 20.05 2.90 4.51
CA ILE A 262 19.05 2.23 5.36
C ILE A 262 17.98 3.24 5.82
N ARG A 263 18.41 4.40 6.35
CA ARG A 263 17.47 5.44 6.78
C ARG A 263 16.56 5.90 5.64
N THR A 264 17.11 6.09 4.45
CA THR A 264 16.31 6.49 3.28
C THR A 264 15.37 5.38 2.83
N THR A 265 15.78 4.11 2.96
CA THR A 265 14.90 2.95 2.71
C THR A 265 13.69 2.95 3.64
N TRP A 266 13.87 3.25 4.93
CA TRP A 266 12.77 3.40 5.88
C TRP A 266 11.86 4.59 5.53
N ILE A 267 12.43 5.71 5.08
CA ILE A 267 11.65 6.87 4.64
C ILE A 267 10.79 6.52 3.41
N LEU A 268 11.39 5.88 2.41
CA LEU A 268 10.67 5.49 1.20
C LEU A 268 9.64 4.39 1.49
N GLY A 269 10.04 3.32 2.18
CA GLY A 269 9.14 2.21 2.52
C GLY A 269 7.97 2.64 3.40
N GLY A 270 8.24 3.41 4.46
CA GLY A 270 7.22 3.97 5.34
C GLY A 270 6.33 5.00 4.64
N GLY A 271 6.92 5.86 3.80
CA GLY A 271 6.17 6.85 3.02
C GLY A 271 5.22 6.22 2.01
N LEU A 272 5.67 5.19 1.28
CA LEU A 272 4.83 4.43 0.35
C LEU A 272 3.73 3.64 1.07
N ALA A 273 4.04 3.06 2.23
CA ALA A 273 3.04 2.40 3.07
C ALA A 273 1.98 3.39 3.55
N GLY A 274 2.40 4.56 4.03
CA GLY A 274 1.49 5.62 4.45
C GLY A 274 0.59 6.14 3.34
N ALA A 275 1.16 6.35 2.15
CA ALA A 275 0.40 6.78 0.97
C ALA A 275 -0.56 5.69 0.45
N ALA A 276 -0.18 4.42 0.55
CA ALA A 276 -1.04 3.30 0.13
C ALA A 276 -2.19 3.04 1.12
N GLY A 277 -2.03 3.43 2.39
CA GLY A 277 -3.04 3.27 3.41
C GLY A 277 -4.14 4.32 3.36
N TYR A 278 -3.77 5.54 3.01
CA TYR A 278 -4.69 6.67 2.92
C TYR A 278 -5.40 6.75 1.57
#